data_bc2e195cb0b3464042e0609915089a6f
#
_entry.id   bc2e195cb0b3464042e0609915089a6f
#
_cell.length_a   1.000
_cell.length_b   1.000
_cell.length_c   1.000
_cell.angle_alpha   90.00
_cell.angle_beta   90.00
_cell.angle_gamma   90.00
#
_symmetry.space_group_name_H-M   'P 1'
#
loop_
_entity.id
_entity.type
_entity.pdbx_description
1 polymer ?
#
loop_
_entity_poly.entity_id
_entity_poly.type
_entity_poly.pdbx_seq_one_letter_code
_entity_poly.pdbx_strand_id
1 'polypeptide(L)'
;RDVPSVILTGSYDPNLRERLWEKRIADYIPKDSVQCIDNAVNMVRRLLRNANITCLVVDDSRVTRHYISTLLRAQGYNVLTASNGKEALAALNDHQDIKLLLVDYTMPEMDGALLAQEVRKTYTPDRMAIIGMSNADAPSTSIRFLKSGSNDYIKKPFQIEEFYCRMSLNVDMVLQFETIRTLAYTDFLTGVCNRRRLFELAESA
;
A
#
# COMPACT_ATOMS: atom_id res chain seq x y z
N ARG A 1 -7.27 -7.07 18.99
CA ARG A 1 -6.27 -6.80 17.92
C ARG A 1 -5.68 -8.14 17.51
N ASP A 2 -5.87 -8.55 16.26
CA ASP A 2 -5.19 -9.72 15.72
C ASP A 2 -3.69 -9.37 15.65
N VAL A 3 -2.86 -10.15 16.31
CA VAL A 3 -1.40 -9.98 16.29
C VAL A 3 -0.87 -10.68 15.03
N PRO A 4 -0.19 -9.96 14.11
CA PRO A 4 0.43 -10.59 12.96
C PRO A 4 1.40 -11.69 13.38
N SER A 5 1.31 -12.85 12.75
CA SER A 5 2.14 -14.00 13.07
C SER A 5 3.12 -14.31 11.95
N VAL A 6 4.39 -14.50 12.26
CA VAL A 6 5.45 -14.91 11.33
C VAL A 6 5.92 -16.30 11.70
N ILE A 7 6.03 -17.19 10.71
CA ILE A 7 6.46 -18.58 10.93
C ILE A 7 7.89 -18.75 10.42
N LEU A 8 8.80 -19.20 11.31
CA LEU A 8 10.12 -19.67 10.91
C LEU A 8 10.11 -21.21 10.90
N THR A 9 10.49 -21.80 9.78
CA THR A 9 10.44 -23.26 9.59
C THR A 9 11.75 -23.82 9.03
N GLY A 10 12.10 -25.05 9.45
CA GLY A 10 13.24 -25.80 8.91
C GLY A 10 12.93 -26.59 7.64
N SER A 11 11.68 -26.57 7.16
CA SER A 11 11.27 -27.32 5.96
C SER A 11 10.61 -26.37 4.96
N TYR A 12 11.03 -26.43 3.72
CA TYR A 12 10.36 -25.77 2.61
C TYR A 12 9.29 -26.71 2.04
N ASP A 13 8.04 -26.41 2.28
CA ASP A 13 6.89 -27.13 1.71
C ASP A 13 5.94 -26.11 1.07
N PRO A 14 5.85 -26.08 -0.27
CA PRO A 14 4.94 -25.18 -0.98
C PRO A 14 3.47 -25.34 -0.57
N ASN A 15 3.01 -26.56 -0.30
CA ASN A 15 1.63 -26.83 0.12
C ASN A 15 1.36 -26.33 1.56
N LEU A 16 2.38 -26.38 2.42
CA LEU A 16 2.28 -25.80 3.75
C LEU A 16 2.08 -24.27 3.68
N ARG A 17 2.75 -23.63 2.75
CA ARG A 17 2.69 -22.19 2.54
C ARG A 17 1.27 -21.72 2.21
N GLU A 18 0.61 -22.37 1.24
CA GLU A 18 -0.80 -22.06 0.89
C GLU A 18 -1.74 -22.25 2.08
N ARG A 19 -1.61 -23.36 2.82
CA ARG A 19 -2.40 -23.63 4.02
C ARG A 19 -2.16 -22.64 5.15
N LEU A 20 -0.98 -22.05 5.22
CA LEU A 20 -0.62 -21.05 6.22
C LEU A 20 -1.21 -19.67 5.88
N TRP A 21 -1.32 -19.33 4.59
CA TRP A 21 -2.03 -18.11 4.16
C TRP A 21 -3.50 -18.10 4.57
N GLU A 22 -4.18 -19.24 4.53
CA GLU A 22 -5.55 -19.38 5.03
C GLU A 22 -5.67 -19.06 6.54
N LYS A 23 -4.58 -19.22 7.31
CA LYS A 23 -4.50 -18.91 8.74
C LYS A 23 -4.09 -17.46 9.05
N ARG A 24 -4.09 -16.57 8.04
CA ARG A 24 -3.77 -15.15 8.20
C ARG A 24 -2.38 -14.88 8.79
N ILE A 25 -1.40 -15.70 8.45
CA ILE A 25 -0.01 -15.41 8.83
C ILE A 25 0.53 -14.26 7.98
N ALA A 26 1.40 -13.47 8.57
CA ALA A 26 2.03 -12.34 7.88
C ALA A 26 3.13 -12.80 6.92
N ASP A 27 3.93 -13.78 7.30
CA ASP A 27 4.96 -14.35 6.43
C ASP A 27 5.45 -15.72 6.92
N TYR A 28 6.16 -16.38 6.03
CA TYR A 28 6.77 -17.70 6.22
C TYR A 28 8.25 -17.63 5.78
N ILE A 29 9.15 -17.83 6.72
CA ILE A 29 10.60 -17.68 6.52
C ILE A 29 11.29 -19.04 6.70
N PRO A 30 11.91 -19.60 5.64
CA PRO A 30 12.71 -20.82 5.77
C PRO A 30 13.98 -20.57 6.61
N LYS A 31 14.36 -21.56 7.44
CA LYS A 31 15.59 -21.55 8.25
C LYS A 31 16.82 -22.08 7.49
N ASP A 32 16.82 -21.97 6.16
CA ASP A 32 17.81 -22.56 5.27
C ASP A 32 19.01 -21.65 4.99
N SER A 33 18.99 -20.42 5.49
CA SER A 33 20.05 -19.43 5.29
C SER A 33 20.49 -18.75 6.58
N VAL A 34 21.75 -18.32 6.64
CA VAL A 34 22.29 -17.46 7.71
C VAL A 34 21.48 -16.15 7.83
N GLN A 35 20.85 -15.72 6.74
CA GLN A 35 20.06 -14.48 6.68
C GLN A 35 18.63 -14.62 7.21
N CYS A 36 18.19 -15.84 7.60
CA CYS A 36 16.81 -16.05 8.05
C CYS A 36 16.44 -15.19 9.28
N ILE A 37 17.39 -14.96 10.19
CA ILE A 37 17.18 -14.11 11.37
C ILE A 37 17.02 -12.65 10.97
N ASP A 38 17.88 -12.15 10.08
CA ASP A 38 17.80 -10.77 9.58
C ASP A 38 16.49 -10.54 8.81
N ASN A 39 16.08 -11.51 8.01
CA ASN A 39 14.78 -11.47 7.31
C ASN A 39 13.62 -11.43 8.31
N ALA A 40 13.67 -12.23 9.38
CA ALA A 40 12.64 -12.23 10.42
C ALA A 40 12.59 -10.88 11.16
N VAL A 41 13.75 -10.33 11.54
CA VAL A 41 13.84 -9.01 12.18
C VAL A 41 13.30 -7.91 11.27
N ASN A 42 13.67 -7.91 9.98
CA ASN A 42 13.17 -6.95 9.02
C ASN A 42 11.66 -7.08 8.81
N MET A 43 11.13 -8.30 8.81
CA MET A 43 9.70 -8.56 8.74
C MET A 43 8.97 -7.98 9.95
N VAL A 44 9.45 -8.23 11.16
CA VAL A 44 8.86 -7.68 12.39
C VAL A 44 8.88 -6.15 12.36
N ARG A 45 10.00 -5.53 11.97
CA ARG A 45 10.10 -4.06 11.81
C ARG A 45 9.05 -3.53 10.81
N ARG A 46 8.86 -4.23 9.68
CA ARG A 46 7.86 -3.89 8.67
C ARG A 46 6.44 -3.95 9.24
N LEU A 47 6.10 -5.01 9.96
CA LEU A 47 4.79 -5.17 10.59
C LEU A 47 4.49 -4.06 11.61
N LEU A 48 5.47 -3.73 12.46
CA LEU A 48 5.34 -2.64 13.43
C LEU A 48 5.16 -1.28 12.75
N ARG A 49 5.89 -1.03 11.68
CA ARG A 49 5.75 0.19 10.87
C ARG A 49 4.40 0.27 10.18
N ASN A 50 3.95 -0.83 9.59
CA ASN A 50 2.69 -0.90 8.86
C ASN A 50 1.47 -0.60 9.74
N ALA A 51 1.55 -0.82 11.05
CA ALA A 51 0.48 -0.50 12.00
C ALA A 51 0.12 1.01 12.04
N ASN A 52 1.02 1.87 11.54
CA ASN A 52 0.79 3.31 11.43
C ASN A 52 0.45 3.75 9.99
N ILE A 53 0.23 2.81 9.09
CA ILE A 53 -0.05 3.10 7.68
C ILE A 53 -1.52 2.78 7.38
N THR A 54 -2.24 3.77 6.89
CA THR A 54 -3.62 3.62 6.45
C THR A 54 -3.67 3.34 4.95
N CYS A 55 -4.40 2.28 4.58
CA CYS A 55 -4.68 1.87 3.21
C CYS A 55 -6.17 2.02 2.92
N LEU A 56 -6.53 2.45 1.71
CA LEU A 56 -7.91 2.48 1.23
C LEU A 56 -8.08 1.45 0.10
N VAL A 57 -9.03 0.55 0.25
CA VAL A 57 -9.40 -0.47 -0.76
C VAL A 57 -10.73 -0.10 -1.40
N VAL A 58 -10.73 0.10 -2.71
CA VAL A 58 -11.89 0.50 -3.51
C VAL A 58 -12.20 -0.56 -4.56
N ASP A 59 -13.35 -1.20 -4.42
CA ASP A 59 -13.81 -2.27 -5.33
C ASP A 59 -15.32 -2.40 -5.13
N ASP A 60 -16.12 -2.57 -6.16
CA ASP A 60 -17.57 -2.71 -6.03
C ASP A 60 -18.00 -4.06 -5.44
N SER A 61 -17.17 -5.11 -5.63
CA SER A 61 -17.37 -6.43 -5.06
C SER A 61 -17.05 -6.46 -3.56
N ARG A 62 -18.06 -6.68 -2.73
CA ARG A 62 -17.87 -6.87 -1.28
C ARG A 62 -16.91 -8.01 -0.94
N VAL A 63 -16.96 -9.10 -1.73
CA VAL A 63 -16.10 -10.28 -1.52
C VAL A 63 -14.62 -9.90 -1.76
N THR A 64 -14.34 -9.22 -2.87
CA THR A 64 -13.00 -8.78 -3.23
C THR A 64 -12.47 -7.78 -2.21
N ARG A 65 -13.28 -6.78 -1.82
CA ARG A 65 -12.89 -5.82 -0.76
C ARG A 65 -12.53 -6.52 0.53
N HIS A 66 -13.34 -7.49 0.97
CA HIS A 66 -13.09 -8.25 2.19
C HIS A 66 -11.79 -9.05 2.10
N TYR A 67 -11.58 -9.76 0.98
CA TYR A 67 -10.38 -10.55 0.74
C TYR A 67 -9.11 -9.70 0.79
N ILE A 68 -9.06 -8.62 0.01
CA ILE A 68 -7.91 -7.71 -0.03
C ILE A 68 -7.66 -7.06 1.34
N SER A 69 -8.74 -6.62 2.02
CA SER A 69 -8.63 -6.06 3.37
C SER A 69 -8.06 -7.07 4.37
N THR A 70 -8.40 -8.34 4.24
CA THR A 70 -7.85 -9.41 5.10
C THR A 70 -6.35 -9.59 4.86
N LEU A 71 -5.90 -9.59 3.60
CA LEU A 71 -4.48 -9.67 3.25
C LEU A 71 -3.69 -8.49 3.83
N LEU A 72 -4.20 -7.26 3.67
CA LEU A 72 -3.53 -6.07 4.20
C LEU A 72 -3.47 -6.05 5.73
N ARG A 73 -4.56 -6.43 6.41
CA ARG A 73 -4.57 -6.53 7.87
C ARG A 73 -3.62 -7.59 8.39
N ALA A 74 -3.44 -8.72 7.68
CA ALA A 74 -2.43 -9.72 8.02
C ALA A 74 -1.00 -9.15 7.99
N GLN A 75 -0.75 -8.14 7.13
CA GLN A 75 0.51 -7.38 7.07
C GLN A 75 0.57 -6.18 8.04
N GLY A 76 -0.41 -6.06 8.93
CA GLY A 76 -0.43 -5.03 9.97
C GLY A 76 -0.99 -3.67 9.54
N TYR A 77 -1.44 -3.48 8.30
CA TYR A 77 -1.99 -2.20 7.83
C TYR A 77 -3.36 -1.87 8.47
N ASN A 78 -3.61 -0.57 8.67
CA ASN A 78 -4.96 -0.06 8.92
C ASN A 78 -5.71 0.02 7.58
N VAL A 79 -6.92 -0.55 7.53
CA VAL A 79 -7.63 -0.68 6.25
C VAL A 79 -9.00 -0.04 6.30
N LEU A 80 -9.19 0.97 5.46
CA LEU A 80 -10.47 1.56 5.10
C LEU A 80 -10.96 0.94 3.80
N THR A 81 -12.27 0.98 3.57
CA THR A 81 -12.87 0.41 2.36
C THR A 81 -13.91 1.35 1.78
N ALA A 82 -14.03 1.39 0.45
CA ALA A 82 -15.07 2.09 -0.27
C ALA A 82 -15.63 1.18 -1.37
N SER A 83 -16.91 1.32 -1.70
CA SER A 83 -17.58 0.50 -2.71
C SER A 83 -17.62 1.14 -4.10
N ASN A 84 -17.25 2.41 -4.19
CA ASN A 84 -17.26 3.19 -5.43
C ASN A 84 -16.34 4.43 -5.31
N GLY A 85 -16.16 5.14 -6.44
CA GLY A 85 -15.30 6.30 -6.50
C GLY A 85 -15.73 7.47 -5.59
N LYS A 86 -17.05 7.69 -5.42
CA LYS A 86 -17.56 8.76 -4.56
C LYS A 86 -17.23 8.53 -3.09
N GLU A 87 -17.47 7.31 -2.61
CA GLU A 87 -17.10 6.92 -1.24
C GLU A 87 -15.58 7.02 -1.03
N ALA A 88 -14.79 6.62 -2.05
CA ALA A 88 -13.33 6.72 -1.99
C ALA A 88 -12.86 8.18 -1.85
N LEU A 89 -13.41 9.10 -2.64
CA LEU A 89 -13.07 10.54 -2.54
C LEU A 89 -13.50 11.13 -1.19
N ALA A 90 -14.66 10.75 -0.66
CA ALA A 90 -15.09 11.15 0.68
C ALA A 90 -14.13 10.64 1.76
N ALA A 91 -13.75 9.35 1.72
CA ALA A 91 -12.79 8.76 2.65
C ALA A 91 -11.41 9.44 2.58
N LEU A 92 -10.94 9.82 1.39
CA LEU A 92 -9.68 10.56 1.21
C LEU A 92 -9.74 11.99 1.76
N ASN A 93 -10.90 12.62 1.73
CA ASN A 93 -11.10 13.94 2.34
C ASN A 93 -11.08 13.88 3.87
N ASP A 94 -11.70 12.83 4.45
CA ASP A 94 -11.78 12.62 5.89
C ASP A 94 -10.48 12.09 6.50
N HIS A 95 -9.67 11.37 5.71
CA HIS A 95 -8.43 10.70 6.14
C HIS A 95 -7.25 11.08 5.25
N GLN A 96 -6.60 12.18 5.57
CA GLN A 96 -5.45 12.69 4.79
C GLN A 96 -4.14 11.90 5.01
N ASP A 97 -4.13 10.95 5.94
CA ASP A 97 -3.01 10.08 6.29
C ASP A 97 -2.92 8.81 5.45
N ILE A 98 -3.84 8.60 4.51
CA ILE A 98 -3.83 7.42 3.62
C ILE A 98 -2.57 7.44 2.74
N LYS A 99 -1.79 6.35 2.81
CA LYS A 99 -0.52 6.19 2.07
C LYS A 99 -0.63 5.26 0.86
N LEU A 100 -1.65 4.42 0.84
CA LEU A 100 -1.86 3.42 -0.22
C LEU A 100 -3.33 3.36 -0.61
N LEU A 101 -3.61 3.50 -1.91
CA LEU A 101 -4.92 3.32 -2.52
C LEU A 101 -4.86 2.11 -3.46
N LEU A 102 -5.67 1.09 -3.17
CA LEU A 102 -5.92 -0.02 -4.09
C LEU A 102 -7.27 0.20 -4.74
N VAL A 103 -7.31 0.21 -6.06
CA VAL A 103 -8.54 0.53 -6.78
C VAL A 103 -8.82 -0.49 -7.89
N ASP A 104 -10.05 -1.04 -7.89
CA ASP A 104 -10.52 -1.86 -9.01
C ASP A 104 -10.75 -1.00 -10.26
N TYR A 105 -10.47 -1.58 -11.43
CA TYR A 105 -10.70 -0.91 -12.70
C TYR A 105 -12.19 -0.75 -13.01
N THR A 106 -12.95 -1.82 -12.84
CA THR A 106 -14.34 -1.89 -13.26
C THR A 106 -15.27 -1.57 -12.09
N MET A 107 -15.69 -0.32 -12.00
CA MET A 107 -16.66 0.12 -10.98
C MET A 107 -17.79 0.93 -11.63
N PRO A 108 -18.99 0.91 -11.06
CA PRO A 108 -20.10 1.73 -11.52
C PRO A 108 -19.81 3.23 -11.42
N GLU A 109 -20.36 4.03 -12.32
CA GLU A 109 -20.29 5.49 -12.41
C GLU A 109 -18.90 6.07 -12.70
N MET A 110 -17.85 5.59 -12.02
CA MET A 110 -16.47 6.08 -12.16
C MET A 110 -15.52 4.88 -12.17
N ASP A 111 -14.83 4.63 -13.27
CA ASP A 111 -13.81 3.59 -13.34
C ASP A 111 -12.57 3.95 -12.51
N GLY A 112 -11.77 2.93 -12.18
CA GLY A 112 -10.58 3.11 -11.32
C GLY A 112 -9.52 4.03 -11.92
N ALA A 113 -9.42 4.13 -13.24
CA ALA A 113 -8.48 5.01 -13.90
C ALA A 113 -8.90 6.49 -13.77
N LEU A 114 -10.20 6.76 -13.87
CA LEU A 114 -10.74 8.09 -13.61
C LEU A 114 -10.58 8.49 -12.15
N LEU A 115 -10.86 7.55 -11.22
CA LEU A 115 -10.62 7.81 -9.79
C LEU A 115 -9.15 8.14 -9.52
N ALA A 116 -8.22 7.40 -10.12
CA ALA A 116 -6.79 7.69 -9.99
C ALA A 116 -6.43 9.10 -10.48
N GLN A 117 -6.98 9.55 -11.61
CA GLN A 117 -6.78 10.90 -12.12
C GLN A 117 -7.31 11.97 -11.16
N GLU A 118 -8.51 11.79 -10.61
CA GLU A 118 -9.08 12.73 -9.63
C GLU A 118 -8.22 12.82 -8.37
N VAL A 119 -7.80 11.67 -7.84
CA VAL A 119 -6.92 11.61 -6.68
C VAL A 119 -5.58 12.29 -6.93
N ARG A 120 -5.01 12.17 -8.14
CA ARG A 120 -3.74 12.81 -8.51
C ARG A 120 -3.79 14.34 -8.61
N LYS A 121 -4.96 14.93 -8.66
CA LYS A 121 -5.09 16.40 -8.54
C LYS A 121 -4.67 16.92 -7.16
N THR A 122 -4.81 16.10 -6.13
CA THR A 122 -4.52 16.47 -4.73
C THR A 122 -3.31 15.73 -4.17
N TYR A 123 -3.16 14.44 -4.48
CA TYR A 123 -2.11 13.58 -3.92
C TYR A 123 -1.07 13.21 -4.98
N THR A 124 0.13 13.73 -4.83
CA THR A 124 1.28 13.39 -5.69
C THR A 124 1.75 11.95 -5.42
N PRO A 125 2.44 11.28 -6.40
CA PRO A 125 2.92 9.90 -6.25
C PRO A 125 3.86 9.68 -5.05
N ASP A 126 4.55 10.72 -4.62
CA ASP A 126 5.45 10.73 -3.45
C ASP A 126 4.71 10.88 -2.10
N ARG A 127 3.41 11.17 -2.12
CA ARG A 127 2.57 11.25 -0.90
C ARG A 127 1.69 10.04 -0.68
N MET A 128 1.20 9.46 -1.78
CA MET A 128 0.31 8.31 -1.74
C MET A 128 0.52 7.44 -2.97
N ALA A 129 0.75 6.15 -2.76
CA ALA A 129 0.80 5.18 -3.84
C ALA A 129 -0.62 4.80 -4.28
N ILE A 130 -0.84 4.69 -5.59
CA ILE A 130 -2.07 4.16 -6.19
C ILE A 130 -1.72 2.89 -6.96
N ILE A 131 -2.39 1.79 -6.65
CA ILE A 131 -2.24 0.52 -7.36
C ILE A 131 -3.58 0.13 -7.96
N GLY A 132 -3.59 0.03 -9.28
CA GLY A 132 -4.75 -0.45 -10.02
C GLY A 132 -4.89 -1.96 -9.96
N MET A 133 -6.11 -2.48 -9.91
CA MET A 133 -6.42 -3.91 -9.98
C MET A 133 -7.44 -4.16 -11.07
N SER A 134 -7.32 -5.26 -11.83
CA SER A 134 -8.33 -5.61 -12.83
C SER A 134 -8.31 -7.10 -13.18
N ASN A 135 -9.48 -7.62 -13.55
CA ASN A 135 -9.64 -8.94 -14.15
C ASN A 135 -9.34 -8.94 -15.68
N ALA A 136 -9.21 -7.76 -16.30
CA ALA A 136 -9.11 -7.66 -17.74
C ALA A 136 -7.74 -8.11 -18.25
N ASP A 137 -7.75 -9.00 -19.24
CA ASP A 137 -6.57 -9.45 -19.98
C ASP A 137 -6.07 -8.41 -21.02
N ALA A 138 -6.79 -7.32 -21.20
CA ALA A 138 -6.44 -6.31 -22.18
C ALA A 138 -5.19 -5.52 -21.75
N PRO A 139 -4.09 -5.54 -22.51
CA PRO A 139 -2.91 -4.72 -22.23
C PRO A 139 -3.23 -3.22 -22.11
N SER A 140 -4.32 -2.78 -22.75
CA SER A 140 -4.82 -1.40 -22.68
C SER A 140 -5.22 -0.97 -21.27
N THR A 141 -5.66 -1.88 -20.39
CA THR A 141 -6.11 -1.56 -19.03
C THR A 141 -4.95 -1.16 -18.13
N SER A 142 -3.85 -1.93 -18.14
CA SER A 142 -2.66 -1.60 -17.37
C SER A 142 -2.03 -0.29 -17.84
N ILE A 143 -1.94 -0.10 -19.16
CA ILE A 143 -1.44 1.15 -19.76
C ILE A 143 -2.32 2.33 -19.34
N ARG A 144 -3.64 2.17 -19.33
CA ARG A 144 -4.57 3.22 -18.94
C ARG A 144 -4.39 3.61 -17.47
N PHE A 145 -4.24 2.64 -16.56
CA PHE A 145 -3.91 2.92 -15.16
C PHE A 145 -2.61 3.71 -15.01
N LEU A 146 -1.52 3.25 -15.64
CA LEU A 146 -0.23 3.93 -15.55
C LEU A 146 -0.31 5.37 -16.09
N LYS A 147 -1.00 5.57 -17.21
CA LYS A 147 -1.24 6.93 -17.78
C LYS A 147 -2.14 7.79 -16.89
N SER A 148 -2.96 7.20 -16.03
CA SER A 148 -3.80 7.91 -15.04
C SER A 148 -3.03 8.32 -13.78
N GLY A 149 -1.71 8.05 -13.73
CA GLY A 149 -0.85 8.39 -12.60
C GLY A 149 -0.79 7.34 -11.49
N SER A 150 -1.26 6.11 -11.75
CA SER A 150 -1.02 5.00 -10.82
C SER A 150 0.46 4.69 -10.73
N ASN A 151 0.93 4.28 -9.54
CA ASN A 151 2.30 3.84 -9.33
C ASN A 151 2.54 2.44 -9.86
N ASP A 152 1.51 1.58 -9.79
CA ASP A 152 1.62 0.18 -10.18
C ASP A 152 0.25 -0.38 -10.59
N TYR A 153 0.25 -1.63 -11.06
CA TYR A 153 -0.92 -2.36 -11.50
C TYR A 153 -0.79 -3.85 -11.15
N ILE A 154 -1.89 -4.46 -10.70
CA ILE A 154 -1.98 -5.90 -10.42
C ILE A 154 -3.13 -6.52 -11.23
N LYS A 155 -2.84 -7.60 -11.94
CA LYS A 155 -3.85 -8.41 -12.61
C LYS A 155 -4.47 -9.40 -11.64
N LYS A 156 -5.80 -9.48 -11.61
CA LYS A 156 -6.55 -10.53 -10.89
C LYS A 156 -6.78 -11.74 -11.83
N PRO A 157 -6.71 -13.02 -11.34
CA PRO A 157 -6.24 -13.38 -10.00
C PRO A 157 -4.72 -13.23 -9.87
N PHE A 158 -4.24 -12.88 -8.68
CA PHE A 158 -2.83 -12.69 -8.38
C PHE A 158 -2.35 -13.69 -7.31
N GLN A 159 -1.04 -13.94 -7.29
CA GLN A 159 -0.41 -14.66 -6.19
C GLN A 159 -0.22 -13.73 -4.98
N ILE A 160 -0.41 -14.28 -3.78
CA ILE A 160 -0.37 -13.50 -2.53
C ILE A 160 1.02 -12.86 -2.34
N GLU A 161 2.08 -13.57 -2.71
CA GLU A 161 3.44 -13.05 -2.65
C GLU A 161 3.67 -11.87 -3.58
N GLU A 162 3.17 -11.95 -4.82
CA GLU A 162 3.24 -10.83 -5.76
C GLU A 162 2.50 -9.61 -5.19
N PHE A 163 1.31 -9.83 -4.64
CA PHE A 163 0.53 -8.79 -3.99
C PHE A 163 1.33 -8.12 -2.87
N TYR A 164 1.90 -8.88 -1.93
CA TYR A 164 2.65 -8.32 -0.82
C TYR A 164 3.93 -7.62 -1.26
N CYS A 165 4.65 -8.16 -2.24
CA CYS A 165 5.84 -7.50 -2.79
C CYS A 165 5.50 -6.12 -3.37
N ARG A 166 4.46 -6.03 -4.20
CA ARG A 166 4.02 -4.76 -4.81
C ARG A 166 3.57 -3.75 -3.76
N MET A 167 2.76 -4.19 -2.77
CA MET A 167 2.32 -3.33 -1.68
C MET A 167 3.52 -2.77 -0.90
N SER A 168 4.45 -3.64 -0.52
CA SER A 168 5.64 -3.25 0.25
C SER A 168 6.51 -2.25 -0.52
N LEU A 169 6.82 -2.53 -1.78
CA LEU A 169 7.66 -1.65 -2.60
C LEU A 169 7.05 -0.25 -2.77
N ASN A 170 5.74 -0.19 -3.04
CA ASN A 170 5.05 1.08 -3.23
C ASN A 170 4.93 1.88 -1.94
N VAL A 171 4.65 1.21 -0.81
CA VAL A 171 4.63 1.86 0.51
C VAL A 171 6.02 2.34 0.90
N ASP A 172 7.06 1.52 0.71
CA ASP A 172 8.44 1.89 1.01
C ASP A 172 8.88 3.12 0.22
N MET A 173 8.50 3.21 -1.05
CA MET A 173 8.76 4.39 -1.88
C MET A 173 8.13 5.66 -1.28
N VAL A 174 6.85 5.62 -0.90
CA VAL A 174 6.17 6.78 -0.28
C VAL A 174 6.86 7.20 1.02
N LEU A 175 7.22 6.25 1.88
CA LEU A 175 7.89 6.54 3.15
C LEU A 175 9.31 7.08 2.97
N GLN A 176 10.04 6.60 1.96
CA GLN A 176 11.35 7.15 1.61
C GLN A 176 11.24 8.62 1.17
N PHE A 177 10.28 8.95 0.32
CA PHE A 177 10.02 10.34 -0.06
C PHE A 177 9.63 11.21 1.12
N GLU A 178 8.81 10.69 2.04
CA GLU A 178 8.44 11.40 3.27
C GLU A 178 9.67 11.68 4.15
N THR A 179 10.56 10.71 4.28
CA THR A 179 11.84 10.86 4.99
C THR A 179 12.72 11.91 4.33
N ILE A 180 12.91 11.84 3.00
CA ILE A 180 13.69 12.82 2.24
C ILE A 180 13.11 14.22 2.42
N ARG A 181 11.78 14.37 2.36
CA ARG A 181 11.10 15.65 2.57
C ARG A 181 11.34 16.19 3.98
N THR A 182 11.21 15.34 4.99
CA THR A 182 11.48 15.72 6.38
C THR A 182 12.92 16.23 6.52
N LEU A 183 13.91 15.49 6.02
CA LEU A 183 15.32 15.90 6.06
C LEU A 183 15.60 17.19 5.28
N ALA A 184 14.89 17.43 4.17
CA ALA A 184 15.09 18.60 3.33
C ALA A 184 14.46 19.88 3.92
N TYR A 185 13.40 19.75 4.74
CA TYR A 185 12.56 20.87 5.17
C TYR A 185 12.49 21.10 6.68
N THR A 186 13.00 20.19 7.50
CA THR A 186 13.01 20.35 8.95
C THR A 186 14.42 20.49 9.51
N ASP A 187 14.57 21.24 10.56
CA ASP A 187 15.77 21.31 11.37
C ASP A 187 15.87 20.08 12.28
N PHE A 188 16.97 19.37 12.23
CA PHE A 188 17.13 18.07 12.91
C PHE A 188 17.18 18.18 14.44
N LEU A 189 17.53 19.35 14.99
CA LEU A 189 17.61 19.58 16.44
C LEU A 189 16.27 19.97 17.03
N THR A 190 15.54 20.86 16.35
CA THR A 190 14.35 21.51 16.89
C THR A 190 13.06 20.94 16.32
N GLY A 191 13.09 20.23 15.19
CA GLY A 191 11.93 19.67 14.51
C GLY A 191 11.03 20.72 13.81
N VAL A 192 11.42 22.01 13.83
CA VAL A 192 10.68 23.07 13.11
C VAL A 192 11.17 23.21 11.67
N CYS A 193 10.50 24.03 10.85
CA CYS A 193 10.94 24.35 9.49
C CYS A 193 12.39 24.86 9.50
N ASN A 194 13.24 24.28 8.63
CA ASN A 194 14.56 24.81 8.43
C ASN A 194 14.52 26.15 7.64
N ARG A 195 15.66 26.85 7.62
CA ARG A 195 15.78 28.15 6.95
C ARG A 195 15.30 28.11 5.50
N ARG A 196 15.65 27.07 4.75
CA ARG A 196 15.26 26.92 3.34
C ARG A 196 13.73 26.91 3.20
N ARG A 197 13.04 26.10 3.99
CA ARG A 197 11.59 25.98 3.94
C ARG A 197 10.89 27.27 4.35
N LEU A 198 11.45 28.00 5.30
CA LEU A 198 10.92 29.29 5.73
C LEU A 198 10.92 30.32 4.57
N PHE A 199 12.00 30.41 3.80
CA PHE A 199 12.07 31.31 2.66
C PHE A 199 11.09 30.90 1.54
N GLU A 200 11.00 29.61 1.19
CA GLU A 200 10.05 29.12 0.19
C GLU A 200 8.57 29.45 0.58
N LEU A 201 8.23 29.34 1.85
CA LEU A 201 6.89 29.71 2.33
C LEU A 201 6.64 31.21 2.29
N ALA A 202 7.63 32.04 2.58
CA ALA A 202 7.53 33.49 2.53
C ALA A 202 7.41 34.04 1.09
N GLU A 203 8.02 33.36 0.10
CA GLU A 203 7.88 33.74 -1.31
C GLU A 203 6.55 33.30 -1.93
N SER A 204 5.84 32.33 -1.32
CA SER A 204 4.56 31.80 -1.82
C SER A 204 3.32 32.43 -1.16
N ALA A 205 3.53 33.33 -0.20
CA ALA A 205 2.47 34.06 0.52
C ALA A 205 2.21 35.43 -0.07
#